data_9f7fa8fa76a677f35f07c8579ba268b2
#
_entry.id   9f7fa8fa76a677f35f07c8579ba268b2
#
_cell.length_a   1.000
_cell.length_b   1.000
_cell.length_c   1.000
_cell.angle_alpha   90.00
_cell.angle_beta   90.00
_cell.angle_gamma   90.00
#
_symmetry.space_group_name_H-M   'P 1'
#
loop_
_entity.id
_entity.type
_entity.pdbx_description
1 polymer ?
#
loop_
_entity_poly.entity_id
_entity_poly.type
_entity_poly.pdbx_seq_one_letter_code
_entity_poly.pdbx_strand_id
1 'polypeptide(L)'
;MQFSRNWLKEFVDFKVSDEELCEQLTMLGLEVDNCKPYESKLTGNDAIIKLDLTPNRGDCFSILGIAREVAAANNLPLTLPKINNIKNSVKSPLSVSVCNEAPRYVGRYIAG
;
A
#
# COMPACT_ATOMS: atom_id res chain seq x y z
N MET A 1 -1.45 -0.73 11.38
CA MET A 1 -1.41 -1.14 9.95
C MET A 1 -0.31 -2.15 9.73
N GLN A 2 -0.45 -3.07 8.74
CA GLN A 2 0.58 -4.08 8.46
C GLN A 2 0.85 -4.16 6.96
N PHE A 3 2.12 -4.27 6.58
CA PHE A 3 2.53 -4.32 5.17
C PHE A 3 3.85 -5.07 4.98
N SER A 4 4.14 -5.48 3.75
CA SER A 4 5.38 -6.11 3.32
C SER A 4 6.41 -5.04 2.94
N ARG A 5 7.67 -5.22 3.37
CA ARG A 5 8.79 -4.37 2.94
C ARG A 5 8.95 -4.37 1.41
N ASN A 6 8.84 -5.55 0.78
CA ASN A 6 9.00 -5.65 -0.67
C ASN A 6 7.88 -4.93 -1.41
N TRP A 7 6.66 -4.94 -0.87
CA TRP A 7 5.56 -4.13 -1.41
C TRP A 7 5.84 -2.62 -1.29
N LEU A 8 6.40 -2.17 -0.17
CA LEU A 8 6.81 -0.77 -0.01
C LEU A 8 7.87 -0.37 -1.04
N LYS A 9 8.81 -1.28 -1.37
CA LYS A 9 9.86 -1.06 -2.37
C LYS A 9 9.34 -0.86 -3.80
N GLU A 10 8.13 -1.28 -4.11
CA GLU A 10 7.50 -0.99 -5.41
C GLU A 10 7.20 0.51 -5.59
N PHE A 11 7.08 1.25 -4.49
CA PHE A 11 6.77 2.69 -4.49
C PHE A 11 7.98 3.58 -4.24
N VAL A 12 8.98 3.09 -3.51
CA VAL A 12 10.19 3.84 -3.17
C VAL A 12 11.39 2.90 -3.04
N ASP A 13 12.45 3.15 -3.84
CA ASP A 13 13.65 2.30 -3.90
C ASP A 13 14.67 2.65 -2.82
N PHE A 14 14.31 2.44 -1.55
CA PHE A 14 15.24 2.61 -0.43
C PHE A 14 16.23 1.44 -0.31
N LYS A 15 17.42 1.73 0.24
CA LYS A 15 18.52 0.75 0.39
C LYS A 15 18.87 0.46 1.85
N VAL A 16 18.18 1.08 2.79
CA VAL A 16 18.39 0.87 4.23
C VAL A 16 17.99 -0.54 4.66
N SER A 17 18.58 -1.03 5.76
CA SER A 17 18.22 -2.31 6.35
C SER A 17 16.82 -2.28 6.95
N ASP A 18 16.29 -3.45 7.36
CA ASP A 18 14.98 -3.52 7.99
C ASP A 18 14.97 -2.80 9.35
N GLU A 19 16.06 -2.89 10.10
CA GLU A 19 16.26 -2.20 11.38
C GLU A 19 16.28 -0.68 11.19
N GLU A 20 17.08 -0.18 10.24
CA GLU A 20 17.16 1.24 9.92
C GLU A 20 15.81 1.79 9.42
N LEU A 21 15.08 1.02 8.60
CA LEU A 21 13.75 1.40 8.15
C LEU A 21 12.77 1.53 9.32
N CYS A 22 12.80 0.59 10.26
CA CYS A 22 11.94 0.62 11.45
C CYS A 22 12.26 1.82 12.35
N GLU A 23 13.55 2.13 12.53
CA GLU A 23 13.98 3.33 13.26
C GLU A 23 13.52 4.62 12.56
N GLN A 24 13.72 4.73 11.24
CA GLN A 24 13.25 5.88 10.47
C GLN A 24 11.74 6.08 10.60
N LEU A 25 10.93 5.02 10.44
CA LEU A 25 9.48 5.09 10.58
C LEU A 25 9.09 5.59 11.97
N THR A 26 9.72 5.08 13.01
CA THR A 26 9.47 5.52 14.39
C THR A 26 9.83 6.99 14.59
N MET A 27 10.97 7.45 14.06
CA MET A 27 11.40 8.85 14.12
C MET A 27 10.49 9.79 13.34
N LEU A 28 9.79 9.29 12.31
CA LEU A 28 8.76 10.02 11.57
C LEU A 28 7.40 10.07 12.28
N GLY A 29 7.32 9.49 13.49
CA GLY A 29 6.08 9.43 14.28
C GLY A 29 5.13 8.28 13.86
N LEU A 30 5.65 7.27 13.17
CA LEU A 30 4.95 6.05 12.80
C LEU A 30 5.50 4.90 13.65
N GLU A 31 4.92 4.69 14.84
CA GLU A 31 5.42 3.70 15.79
C GLU A 31 5.44 2.30 15.20
N VAL A 32 6.62 1.66 15.19
CA VAL A 32 6.79 0.28 14.74
C VAL A 32 6.53 -0.66 15.92
N ASP A 33 5.39 -1.35 15.89
CA ASP A 33 5.01 -2.36 16.88
C ASP A 33 5.82 -3.65 16.67
N ASN A 34 6.05 -4.05 15.42
CA ASN A 34 6.75 -5.29 15.10
C ASN A 34 7.34 -5.27 13.70
N CYS A 35 8.51 -5.90 13.54
CA CYS A 35 9.12 -6.22 12.25
C CYS A 35 9.59 -7.68 12.28
N LYS A 36 9.02 -8.51 11.42
CA LYS A 36 9.33 -9.95 11.37
C LYS A 36 9.85 -10.33 10.00
N PRO A 37 10.99 -11.04 9.93
CA PRO A 37 11.42 -11.67 8.69
C PRO A 37 10.32 -12.58 8.15
N TYR A 38 10.14 -12.56 6.85
CA TYR A 38 9.15 -13.38 6.15
C TYR A 38 9.75 -13.89 4.85
N GLU A 39 9.67 -15.19 4.62
CA GLU A 39 10.08 -15.81 3.37
C GLU A 39 8.86 -16.11 2.51
N SER A 40 8.76 -15.40 1.41
CA SER A 40 7.69 -15.60 0.43
C SER A 40 8.14 -16.56 -0.67
N LYS A 41 7.30 -17.52 -1.02
CA LYS A 41 7.55 -18.40 -2.17
C LYS A 41 7.57 -17.65 -3.51
N LEU A 42 6.95 -16.47 -3.58
CA LEU A 42 6.84 -15.67 -4.80
C LEU A 42 7.91 -14.56 -4.88
N THR A 43 8.23 -13.91 -3.77
CA THR A 43 9.09 -12.73 -3.73
C THR A 43 10.40 -12.95 -2.98
N GLY A 44 10.64 -14.18 -2.48
CA GLY A 44 11.84 -14.51 -1.70
C GLY A 44 11.85 -13.85 -0.33
N ASN A 45 13.03 -13.39 0.09
CA ASN A 45 13.25 -12.80 1.40
C ASN A 45 12.54 -11.43 1.53
N ASP A 46 11.72 -11.29 2.56
CA ASP A 46 10.88 -10.12 2.85
C ASP A 46 10.84 -9.85 4.35
N ALA A 47 10.18 -8.77 4.76
CA ALA A 47 9.84 -8.49 6.14
C ALA A 47 8.40 -7.96 6.23
N ILE A 48 7.68 -8.40 7.25
CA ILE A 48 6.36 -7.88 7.58
C ILE A 48 6.49 -6.87 8.70
N ILE A 49 6.16 -5.63 8.39
CA ILE A 49 6.22 -4.49 9.31
C ILE A 49 4.82 -4.16 9.78
N LYS A 50 4.64 -4.06 11.09
CA LYS A 50 3.39 -3.65 11.71
C LYS A 50 3.58 -2.29 12.37
N LEU A 51 2.74 -1.32 11.99
CA LEU A 51 2.71 0.02 12.57
C LEU A 51 1.47 0.21 13.45
N ASP A 52 1.66 0.89 14.56
CA ASP A 52 0.58 1.48 15.35
C ASP A 52 0.45 2.96 14.99
N LEU A 53 -0.59 3.28 14.24
CA LEU A 53 -0.80 4.61 13.68
C LEU A 53 -1.79 5.39 14.53
N THR A 54 -1.40 6.61 14.90
CA THR A 54 -2.27 7.53 15.61
C THR A 54 -3.39 8.05 14.69
N PRO A 55 -4.58 8.40 15.23
CA PRO A 55 -5.74 8.83 14.42
C PRO A 55 -5.50 10.06 13.54
N ASN A 56 -4.54 10.92 13.91
CA ASN A 56 -4.18 12.12 13.15
C ASN A 56 -3.29 11.82 11.92
N ARG A 57 -2.80 10.59 11.77
CA ARG A 57 -1.98 10.14 10.62
C ARG A 57 -2.80 9.28 9.65
N GLY A 58 -4.02 9.73 9.34
CA GLY A 58 -4.89 9.06 8.38
C GLY A 58 -4.29 8.89 6.97
N ASP A 59 -3.38 9.79 6.59
CA ASP A 59 -2.57 9.72 5.37
C ASP A 59 -1.72 8.44 5.28
N CYS A 60 -1.26 7.91 6.42
CA CYS A 60 -0.40 6.72 6.52
C CYS A 60 -1.19 5.40 6.64
N PHE A 61 -2.54 5.41 6.60
CA PHE A 61 -3.33 4.19 6.50
C PHE A 61 -3.35 3.57 5.10
N SER A 62 -2.34 3.87 4.29
CA SER A 62 -2.11 3.26 2.98
C SER A 62 -0.62 3.06 2.74
N ILE A 63 -0.27 2.06 1.91
CA ILE A 63 1.13 1.83 1.53
C ILE A 63 1.74 3.04 0.82
N LEU A 64 0.95 3.74 0.02
CA LEU A 64 1.39 4.95 -0.68
C LEU A 64 1.70 6.09 0.30
N GLY A 65 0.92 6.25 1.37
CA GLY A 65 1.19 7.23 2.42
C GLY A 65 2.51 6.96 3.12
N ILE A 66 2.75 5.71 3.52
CA ILE A 66 4.02 5.29 4.12
C ILE A 66 5.18 5.48 3.14
N ALA A 67 4.99 5.14 1.86
CA ALA A 67 6.02 5.35 0.84
C ALA A 67 6.40 6.83 0.68
N ARG A 68 5.45 7.76 0.82
CA ARG A 68 5.74 9.21 0.81
C ARG A 68 6.64 9.63 1.97
N GLU A 69 6.37 9.13 3.16
CA GLU A 69 7.19 9.41 4.35
C GLU A 69 8.61 8.86 4.18
N VAL A 70 8.75 7.61 3.74
CA VAL A 70 10.06 6.99 3.50
C VAL A 70 10.80 7.69 2.36
N ALA A 71 10.11 8.07 1.29
CA ALA A 71 10.69 8.82 0.17
C ALA A 71 11.21 10.19 0.63
N ALA A 72 10.43 10.91 1.43
CA ALA A 72 10.83 12.21 1.97
C ALA A 72 12.03 12.09 2.92
N ALA A 73 12.02 11.11 3.85
CA ALA A 73 13.12 10.90 4.80
C ALA A 73 14.43 10.55 4.12
N ASN A 74 14.38 9.85 2.98
CA ASN A 74 15.58 9.41 2.25
C ASN A 74 15.90 10.28 1.02
N ASN A 75 15.14 11.35 0.79
CA ASN A 75 15.25 12.20 -0.40
C ASN A 75 15.21 11.40 -1.72
N LEU A 76 14.30 10.45 -1.79
CA LEU A 76 14.11 9.54 -2.93
C LEU A 76 12.85 9.90 -3.73
N PRO A 77 12.82 9.61 -5.04
CA PRO A 77 11.61 9.77 -5.84
C PRO A 77 10.56 8.70 -5.47
N LEU A 78 9.28 9.09 -5.53
CA LEU A 78 8.16 8.17 -5.40
C LEU A 78 7.79 7.59 -6.77
N THR A 79 7.65 6.27 -6.84
CA THR A 79 7.19 5.55 -8.02
C THR A 79 5.71 5.22 -7.87
N LEU A 80 4.87 5.70 -8.78
CA LEU A 80 3.46 5.33 -8.80
C LEU A 80 3.23 4.14 -9.75
N PRO A 81 2.34 3.20 -9.41
CA PRO A 81 2.03 2.09 -10.29
C PRO A 81 1.41 2.59 -11.59
N LYS A 82 1.84 2.02 -12.70
CA LYS A 82 1.24 2.30 -14.02
C LYS A 82 -0.12 1.63 -14.09
N ILE A 83 -1.16 2.43 -14.20
CA ILE A 83 -2.52 1.94 -14.42
C ILE A 83 -2.75 1.79 -15.91
N ASN A 84 -2.86 0.56 -16.38
CA ASN A 84 -3.20 0.29 -17.77
C ASN A 84 -4.67 0.63 -18.05
N ASN A 85 -4.92 1.30 -19.14
CA ASN A 85 -6.29 1.56 -19.58
C ASN A 85 -6.88 0.28 -20.19
N ILE A 86 -7.67 -0.43 -19.40
CA ILE A 86 -8.33 -1.67 -19.82
C ILE A 86 -9.62 -1.29 -20.55
N LYS A 87 -9.66 -1.59 -21.86
CA LYS A 87 -10.90 -1.41 -22.65
C LYS A 87 -11.96 -2.41 -22.19
N ASN A 88 -13.18 -1.91 -22.04
CA ASN A 88 -14.32 -2.78 -21.77
C ASN A 88 -14.57 -3.67 -22.99
N SER A 89 -14.41 -4.99 -22.84
CA SER A 89 -14.57 -5.97 -23.92
C SER A 89 -15.91 -6.72 -23.85
N VAL A 90 -16.54 -6.73 -22.68
CA VAL A 90 -17.79 -7.47 -22.44
C VAL A 90 -18.79 -6.59 -21.70
N LYS A 91 -20.07 -6.74 -22.02
CA LYS A 91 -21.15 -6.11 -21.28
C LYS A 91 -21.44 -6.96 -20.03
N SER A 92 -21.59 -6.32 -18.86
CA SER A 92 -22.00 -7.03 -17.65
C SER A 92 -23.36 -7.72 -17.83
N PRO A 93 -23.47 -9.00 -17.46
CA PRO A 93 -24.78 -9.69 -17.43
C PRO A 93 -25.63 -9.27 -16.24
N LEU A 94 -25.03 -8.55 -15.26
CA LEU A 94 -25.70 -8.10 -14.06
C LEU A 94 -26.32 -6.72 -14.27
N SER A 95 -27.55 -6.56 -13.86
CA SER A 95 -28.21 -5.25 -13.74
C SER A 95 -28.02 -4.70 -12.32
N VAL A 96 -27.78 -3.40 -12.24
CA VAL A 96 -27.64 -2.69 -10.96
C VAL A 96 -28.71 -1.62 -10.90
N SER A 97 -29.51 -1.62 -9.83
CA SER A 97 -30.41 -0.52 -9.47
C SER A 97 -29.91 0.15 -8.20
N VAL A 98 -30.07 1.44 -8.09
CA VAL A 98 -29.70 2.23 -6.90
C VAL A 98 -30.97 2.88 -6.32
N CYS A 99 -30.94 3.18 -5.02
CA CYS A 99 -32.02 3.89 -4.33
C CYS A 99 -31.49 5.23 -3.78
N ASN A 100 -32.39 6.05 -3.26
CA ASN A 100 -31.99 7.37 -2.74
C ASN A 100 -31.04 7.28 -1.54
N GLU A 101 -31.12 6.23 -0.72
CA GLU A 101 -30.27 5.99 0.43
C GLU A 101 -28.86 5.51 0.03
N ALA A 102 -28.76 4.89 -1.16
CA ALA A 102 -27.49 4.44 -1.72
C ALA A 102 -27.40 4.81 -3.22
N PRO A 103 -27.28 6.11 -3.54
CA PRO A 103 -27.47 6.62 -4.91
C PRO A 103 -26.32 6.31 -5.86
N ARG A 104 -25.22 5.73 -5.36
CA ARG A 104 -24.01 5.46 -6.16
C ARG A 104 -23.49 4.06 -5.88
N TYR A 105 -23.35 3.27 -6.93
CA TYR A 105 -22.74 1.94 -6.90
C TYR A 105 -21.78 1.79 -8.08
N VAL A 106 -20.62 1.19 -7.83
CA VAL A 106 -19.65 0.87 -8.89
C VAL A 106 -19.37 -0.62 -8.83
N GLY A 107 -19.64 -1.31 -9.93
CA GLY A 107 -19.36 -2.73 -10.11
C GLY A 107 -18.59 -2.99 -11.40
N ARG A 108 -17.74 -4.02 -11.38
CA ARG A 108 -17.03 -4.49 -12.58
C ARG A 108 -17.21 -6.00 -12.71
N TYR A 109 -17.65 -6.44 -13.87
CA TYR A 109 -17.69 -7.86 -14.25
C TYR A 109 -16.38 -8.22 -14.93
N ILE A 110 -15.75 -9.30 -14.48
CA ILE A 110 -14.50 -9.84 -15.04
C ILE A 110 -14.81 -11.25 -15.51
N ALA A 111 -14.61 -11.50 -16.80
CA ALA A 111 -14.69 -12.82 -17.41
C ALA A 111 -13.27 -13.30 -17.75
N GLY A 112 -12.96 -14.56 -17.43
CA GLY A 112 -11.67 -15.21 -17.73
C GLY A 112 -11.89 -16.69 -17.99
#